data_5dc31fd3ca1367a8e676842e6f288694
#
_entry.id   5dc31fd3ca1367a8e676842e6f288694
#
_cell.length_a   1.000
_cell.length_b   1.000
_cell.length_c   1.000
_cell.angle_alpha   90.00
_cell.angle_beta   90.00
_cell.angle_gamma   90.00
#
_symmetry.space_group_name_H-M   'P 1'
#
loop_
_entity.id
_entity.type
_entity.pdbx_description
1 polymer ?
#
loop_
_entity_poly.entity_id
_entity_poly.type
_entity_poly.pdbx_seq_one_letter_code
_entity_poly.pdbx_strand_id
1 'polypeptide(L)'
;MTNIAPVSEAPTIPPIAPPVVEAPAAPAAPVEQASANSAARHIPIDKIQRNPDQPRRTFDAVELEELASSIRAHGVLQPILVRPLRNSDMFEIVAGERRWRAAQIAKLHQLPAVVMELDDRDVLEIAIIENVQRADLNPLEEAHGYQALLERFNRTQADVAEQVGKSRPHIANMLRLLSLPNDIQEMVRDGRLSAGHARAILTAPDPHGLAKLAIANGLSVREVEKLAQRAKDERDGPRAARADKDADTLALENQIANALGLGVVITHKGEVGGEIRITYKKLEQLDEICRKLSS
;
A
#
# COMPACT_ATOMS: atom_id res chain seq x y z
N MET A 1 73.35 -27.97 -21.80
CA MET A 1 72.16 -27.91 -22.66
C MET A 1 70.98 -28.17 -21.74
N THR A 2 70.42 -27.10 -21.19
CA THR A 2 69.30 -27.19 -20.24
C THR A 2 68.08 -26.55 -20.89
N ASN A 3 67.09 -27.39 -21.18
CA ASN A 3 65.87 -27.02 -21.89
C ASN A 3 64.90 -26.45 -20.90
N ILE A 4 64.59 -25.15 -21.02
CA ILE A 4 63.59 -24.48 -20.20
C ILE A 4 62.28 -24.45 -21.03
N ALA A 5 61.24 -25.12 -20.53
CA ALA A 5 59.87 -25.11 -21.06
C ALA A 5 59.19 -23.75 -20.81
N PRO A 6 58.32 -23.27 -21.70
CA PRO A 6 57.66 -21.98 -21.55
C PRO A 6 56.52 -22.04 -20.49
N VAL A 7 56.48 -20.95 -19.72
CA VAL A 7 55.46 -20.69 -18.69
C VAL A 7 54.09 -20.42 -19.36
N SER A 8 53.06 -21.15 -18.93
CA SER A 8 51.66 -20.97 -19.35
C SER A 8 51.12 -19.61 -18.91
N GLU A 9 50.63 -18.82 -19.85
CA GLU A 9 49.90 -17.59 -19.60
C GLU A 9 48.60 -17.83 -18.82
N ALA A 10 48.44 -17.05 -17.76
CA ALA A 10 47.21 -17.04 -16.99
C ALA A 10 46.05 -16.36 -17.77
N PRO A 11 44.79 -16.82 -17.68
CA PRO A 11 43.68 -16.23 -18.39
C PRO A 11 43.36 -14.82 -17.85
N THR A 12 43.39 -13.85 -18.74
CA THR A 12 42.99 -12.46 -18.48
C THR A 12 41.51 -12.38 -18.30
N ILE A 13 41.06 -12.03 -17.07
CA ILE A 13 39.65 -11.77 -16.77
C ILE A 13 39.28 -10.39 -17.37
N PRO A 14 38.23 -10.27 -18.21
CA PRO A 14 37.78 -8.98 -18.72
C PRO A 14 37.24 -8.11 -17.59
N PRO A 15 37.44 -6.77 -17.63
CA PRO A 15 36.92 -5.88 -16.59
C PRO A 15 35.42 -5.91 -16.54
N ILE A 16 34.89 -6.16 -15.34
CA ILE A 16 33.46 -6.09 -15.04
C ILE A 16 33.05 -4.62 -15.13
N ALA A 17 32.19 -4.30 -16.10
CA ALA A 17 31.57 -2.98 -16.19
C ALA A 17 30.74 -2.72 -14.95
N PRO A 18 30.78 -1.49 -14.40
CA PRO A 18 29.93 -1.15 -13.25
C PRO A 18 28.44 -1.31 -13.61
N PRO A 19 27.58 -1.73 -12.66
CA PRO A 19 26.16 -1.86 -12.91
C PRO A 19 25.60 -0.49 -13.30
N VAL A 20 24.96 -0.42 -14.48
CA VAL A 20 24.17 0.72 -14.89
C VAL A 20 23.01 0.81 -13.89
N VAL A 21 23.06 1.80 -13.01
CA VAL A 21 21.93 2.16 -12.16
C VAL A 21 20.88 2.78 -13.07
N GLU A 22 19.94 1.97 -13.49
CA GLU A 22 18.75 2.42 -14.21
C GLU A 22 17.98 3.36 -13.27
N ALA A 23 17.97 4.65 -13.59
CA ALA A 23 17.19 5.64 -12.89
C ALA A 23 15.72 5.18 -12.93
N PRO A 24 14.96 5.26 -11.81
CA PRO A 24 13.58 4.87 -11.82
C PRO A 24 12.81 5.71 -12.85
N ALA A 25 12.28 5.04 -13.87
CA ALA A 25 11.39 5.65 -14.84
C ALA A 25 10.22 6.29 -14.07
N ALA A 26 10.05 7.59 -14.24
CA ALA A 26 8.89 8.30 -13.72
C ALA A 26 7.62 7.59 -14.22
N PRO A 27 6.63 7.29 -13.35
CA PRO A 27 5.41 6.65 -13.77
C PRO A 27 4.67 7.59 -14.73
N ALA A 28 4.54 7.20 -15.99
CA ALA A 28 3.69 7.87 -16.96
C ALA A 28 2.23 7.79 -16.48
N ALA A 29 1.61 8.94 -16.25
CA ALA A 29 0.25 9.02 -15.74
C ALA A 29 -0.76 8.47 -16.77
N PRO A 30 -1.67 7.57 -16.39
CA PRO A 30 -2.68 7.00 -17.30
C PRO A 30 -3.65 8.03 -17.93
N VAL A 31 -3.74 9.22 -17.34
CA VAL A 31 -4.58 10.33 -17.86
C VAL A 31 -4.05 10.89 -19.19
N GLU A 32 -2.77 10.67 -19.52
CA GLU A 32 -2.21 11.10 -20.82
C GLU A 32 -2.72 10.27 -22.01
N GLN A 33 -3.17 9.06 -21.80
CA GLN A 33 -3.61 8.19 -22.91
C GLN A 33 -5.06 8.46 -23.35
N ALA A 34 -5.94 8.94 -22.46
CA ALA A 34 -7.31 9.32 -22.79
C ALA A 34 -7.40 10.64 -23.58
N SER A 35 -6.41 11.52 -23.43
CA SER A 35 -6.36 12.82 -24.09
C SER A 35 -5.76 12.80 -25.51
N ALA A 36 -5.12 11.71 -25.91
CA ALA A 36 -4.44 11.65 -27.24
C ALA A 36 -5.40 11.60 -28.44
N ASN A 37 -6.68 11.31 -28.23
CA ASN A 37 -7.66 11.18 -29.33
C ASN A 37 -8.64 12.38 -29.45
N SER A 38 -8.64 13.33 -28.54
CA SER A 38 -9.43 14.55 -28.62
C SER A 38 -8.53 15.72 -28.99
N ALA A 39 -8.68 16.28 -30.19
CA ALA A 39 -7.91 17.43 -30.66
C ALA A 39 -8.04 18.60 -29.68
N ALA A 40 -6.92 19.05 -29.10
CA ALA A 40 -6.92 20.23 -28.24
C ALA A 40 -7.40 21.45 -29.01
N ARG A 41 -8.34 22.21 -28.46
CA ARG A 41 -8.88 23.44 -29.00
C ARG A 41 -8.36 24.63 -28.19
N HIS A 42 -8.16 25.77 -28.85
CA HIS A 42 -7.86 27.01 -28.14
C HIS A 42 -9.17 27.67 -27.69
N ILE A 43 -9.34 27.76 -26.37
CA ILE A 43 -10.55 28.37 -25.78
C ILE A 43 -10.16 29.69 -25.13
N PRO A 44 -10.94 30.78 -25.37
CA PRO A 44 -10.76 32.06 -24.69
C PRO A 44 -10.80 31.87 -23.14
N ILE A 45 -9.85 32.48 -22.42
CA ILE A 45 -9.73 32.31 -20.96
C ILE A 45 -10.95 32.84 -20.22
N ASP A 46 -11.59 33.88 -20.74
CA ASP A 46 -12.81 34.47 -20.22
C ASP A 46 -14.03 33.53 -20.29
N LYS A 47 -14.00 32.54 -21.19
CA LYS A 47 -15.02 31.49 -21.29
C LYS A 47 -14.77 30.30 -20.39
N ILE A 48 -13.68 30.30 -19.61
CA ILE A 48 -13.30 29.18 -18.73
C ILE A 48 -13.51 29.59 -17.27
N GLN A 49 -14.30 28.80 -16.54
CA GLN A 49 -14.51 29.01 -15.10
C GLN A 49 -14.05 27.84 -14.28
N ARG A 50 -13.76 28.12 -12.99
CA ARG A 50 -13.35 27.09 -12.04
C ARG A 50 -14.53 26.22 -11.62
N ASN A 51 -14.26 24.96 -11.30
CA ASN A 51 -15.22 24.10 -10.61
C ASN A 51 -15.29 24.51 -9.11
N PRO A 52 -16.48 24.84 -8.57
CA PRO A 52 -16.63 25.19 -7.15
C PRO A 52 -16.29 24.04 -6.19
N ASP A 53 -16.44 22.78 -6.63
CA ASP A 53 -16.21 21.57 -5.84
C ASP A 53 -14.75 21.08 -5.84
N GLN A 54 -13.83 21.85 -6.45
CA GLN A 54 -12.40 21.51 -6.44
C GLN A 54 -11.85 21.47 -5.01
N PRO A 55 -11.21 20.35 -4.59
CA PRO A 55 -10.70 20.17 -3.23
C PRO A 55 -9.52 21.09 -2.89
N ARG A 56 -8.73 21.49 -3.90
CA ARG A 56 -7.55 22.33 -3.71
C ARG A 56 -7.93 23.81 -3.66
N ARG A 57 -7.92 24.42 -2.45
CA ARG A 57 -8.27 25.83 -2.26
C ARG A 57 -7.06 26.75 -2.12
N THR A 58 -5.91 26.22 -1.70
CA THR A 58 -4.67 26.98 -1.49
C THR A 58 -3.65 26.68 -2.56
N PHE A 59 -3.09 27.72 -3.16
CA PHE A 59 -2.03 27.64 -4.16
C PHE A 59 -0.90 28.55 -3.69
N ASP A 60 0.32 28.05 -3.74
CA ASP A 60 1.49 28.87 -3.46
C ASP A 60 1.67 29.91 -4.58
N ALA A 61 1.77 31.17 -4.18
CA ALA A 61 1.91 32.28 -5.11
C ALA A 61 3.26 32.25 -5.85
N VAL A 62 4.32 31.77 -5.20
CA VAL A 62 5.65 31.66 -5.80
C VAL A 62 5.65 30.60 -6.89
N GLU A 63 5.11 29.40 -6.59
CA GLU A 63 5.01 28.32 -7.57
C GLU A 63 4.12 28.71 -8.78
N LEU A 64 3.07 29.51 -8.57
CA LEU A 64 2.21 29.98 -9.65
C LEU A 64 2.93 31.00 -10.54
N GLU A 65 3.73 31.92 -9.98
CA GLU A 65 4.50 32.89 -10.76
C GLU A 65 5.62 32.23 -11.57
N GLU A 66 6.29 31.22 -10.99
CA GLU A 66 7.28 30.41 -11.73
C GLU A 66 6.62 29.71 -12.93
N LEU A 67 5.47 29.09 -12.72
CA LEU A 67 4.71 28.45 -13.80
C LEU A 67 4.24 29.50 -14.83
N ALA A 68 3.79 30.66 -14.41
CA ALA A 68 3.40 31.75 -15.31
C ALA A 68 4.59 32.26 -16.15
N SER A 69 5.78 32.34 -15.55
CA SER A 69 7.02 32.70 -16.27
C SER A 69 7.35 31.65 -17.33
N SER A 70 7.27 30.36 -17.01
CA SER A 70 7.47 29.28 -17.97
C SER A 70 6.43 29.34 -19.12
N ILE A 71 5.16 29.62 -18.79
CA ILE A 71 4.09 29.75 -19.78
C ILE A 71 4.32 30.97 -20.71
N ARG A 72 4.86 32.09 -20.23
CA ARG A 72 5.23 33.23 -21.07
C ARG A 72 6.32 32.86 -22.08
N ALA A 73 7.27 32.02 -21.69
CA ALA A 73 8.40 31.66 -22.53
C ALA A 73 8.07 30.57 -23.57
N HIS A 74 7.31 29.55 -23.17
CA HIS A 74 7.11 28.34 -23.98
C HIS A 74 5.64 28.08 -24.35
N GLY A 75 4.70 28.91 -23.88
CA GLY A 75 3.28 28.63 -24.00
C GLY A 75 2.82 27.52 -23.06
N VAL A 76 1.56 27.10 -23.19
CA VAL A 76 1.01 25.98 -22.42
C VAL A 76 1.21 24.68 -23.20
N LEU A 77 2.19 23.89 -22.79
CA LEU A 77 2.57 22.63 -23.47
C LEU A 77 1.54 21.51 -23.27
N GLN A 78 0.94 21.44 -22.08
CA GLN A 78 -0.09 20.44 -21.79
C GLN A 78 -1.46 21.13 -21.72
N PRO A 79 -2.45 20.71 -22.52
CA PRO A 79 -3.79 21.27 -22.47
C PRO A 79 -4.46 21.04 -21.12
N ILE A 80 -5.39 21.91 -20.75
CA ILE A 80 -6.30 21.67 -19.63
C ILE A 80 -7.47 20.80 -20.09
N LEU A 81 -8.14 20.14 -19.13
CA LEU A 81 -9.36 19.38 -19.37
C LEU A 81 -10.56 20.23 -18.93
N VAL A 82 -11.53 20.42 -19.83
CA VAL A 82 -12.74 21.20 -19.57
C VAL A 82 -13.97 20.45 -20.03
N ARG A 83 -15.13 20.78 -19.43
CA ARG A 83 -16.44 20.33 -19.91
C ARG A 83 -17.30 21.52 -20.29
N PRO A 84 -18.20 21.41 -21.29
CA PRO A 84 -19.16 22.47 -21.60
C PRO A 84 -20.20 22.54 -20.46
N LEU A 85 -20.59 23.77 -20.11
CA LEU A 85 -21.71 23.99 -19.20
C LEU A 85 -23.03 23.98 -19.98
N ARG A 86 -24.02 23.29 -19.43
CA ARG A 86 -25.38 23.24 -20.03
C ARG A 86 -25.97 24.64 -20.14
N ASN A 87 -26.51 24.95 -21.30
CA ASN A 87 -27.15 26.23 -21.60
C ASN A 87 -26.25 27.49 -21.53
N SER A 88 -24.93 27.30 -21.72
CA SER A 88 -23.95 28.39 -21.72
C SER A 88 -22.81 28.10 -22.69
N ASP A 89 -22.21 29.17 -23.25
CA ASP A 89 -20.99 29.11 -24.05
C ASP A 89 -19.72 29.01 -23.16
N MET A 90 -19.91 28.73 -21.86
CA MET A 90 -18.84 28.65 -20.87
C MET A 90 -18.37 27.19 -20.68
N PHE A 91 -17.14 27.06 -20.25
CA PHE A 91 -16.51 25.79 -19.97
C PHE A 91 -16.09 25.73 -18.49
N GLU A 92 -16.25 24.60 -17.86
CA GLU A 92 -15.81 24.35 -16.50
C GLU A 92 -14.54 23.50 -16.48
N ILE A 93 -13.57 23.88 -15.66
CA ILE A 93 -12.30 23.16 -15.51
C ILE A 93 -12.55 21.84 -14.77
N VAL A 94 -12.17 20.73 -15.39
CA VAL A 94 -12.15 19.41 -14.79
C VAL A 94 -10.76 19.12 -14.20
N ALA A 95 -9.69 19.39 -14.97
CA ALA A 95 -8.31 19.23 -14.53
C ALA A 95 -7.40 20.32 -15.11
N GLY A 96 -6.34 20.67 -14.36
CA GLY A 96 -5.34 21.67 -14.80
C GLY A 96 -5.58 23.08 -14.27
N GLU A 97 -6.24 23.30 -13.13
CA GLU A 97 -6.52 24.62 -12.56
C GLU A 97 -5.25 25.47 -12.35
N ARG A 98 -4.12 24.87 -11.96
CA ARG A 98 -2.83 25.60 -11.83
C ARG A 98 -2.40 26.24 -13.15
N ARG A 99 -2.54 25.49 -14.26
CA ARG A 99 -2.18 26.00 -15.62
C ARG A 99 -3.10 27.14 -16.04
N TRP A 100 -4.40 27.04 -15.77
CA TRP A 100 -5.35 28.12 -16.06
C TRP A 100 -5.04 29.39 -15.25
N ARG A 101 -4.77 29.29 -13.94
CA ARG A 101 -4.38 30.42 -13.11
C ARG A 101 -3.06 31.04 -13.54
N ALA A 102 -2.06 30.22 -13.83
CA ALA A 102 -0.77 30.70 -14.33
C ALA A 102 -0.91 31.35 -15.73
N ALA A 103 -1.78 30.86 -16.59
CA ALA A 103 -2.10 31.48 -17.87
C ALA A 103 -2.77 32.87 -17.71
N GLN A 104 -3.63 33.04 -16.70
CA GLN A 104 -4.22 34.36 -16.37
C GLN A 104 -3.12 35.34 -15.89
N ILE A 105 -2.21 34.89 -15.01
CA ILE A 105 -1.06 35.70 -14.58
C ILE A 105 -0.16 36.04 -15.77
N ALA A 106 0.03 35.09 -16.70
CA ALA A 106 0.79 35.29 -17.93
C ALA A 106 0.09 36.19 -18.95
N LYS A 107 -1.18 36.59 -18.71
CA LYS A 107 -2.03 37.39 -19.58
C LYS A 107 -2.26 36.77 -20.96
N LEU A 108 -2.41 35.48 -21.06
CA LEU A 108 -2.81 34.81 -22.29
C LEU A 108 -4.28 35.06 -22.57
N HIS A 109 -4.64 35.20 -23.83
CA HIS A 109 -6.04 35.37 -24.27
C HIS A 109 -6.75 34.05 -24.51
N GLN A 110 -6.01 33.01 -24.85
CA GLN A 110 -6.52 31.67 -25.14
C GLN A 110 -5.67 30.60 -24.50
N LEU A 111 -6.28 29.47 -24.20
CA LEU A 111 -5.65 28.34 -23.54
C LEU A 111 -5.95 27.05 -24.30
N PRO A 112 -4.96 26.21 -24.63
CA PRO A 112 -5.23 24.90 -25.20
C PRO A 112 -5.99 24.04 -24.19
N ALA A 113 -7.15 23.53 -24.61
CA ALA A 113 -8.03 22.72 -23.78
C ALA A 113 -8.57 21.54 -24.57
N VAL A 114 -8.72 20.42 -23.90
CA VAL A 114 -9.47 19.25 -24.35
C VAL A 114 -10.89 19.38 -23.81
N VAL A 115 -11.87 19.38 -24.70
CA VAL A 115 -13.28 19.44 -24.32
C VAL A 115 -13.84 18.04 -24.28
N MET A 116 -14.37 17.65 -23.13
CA MET A 116 -15.06 16.37 -22.94
C MET A 116 -16.46 16.59 -22.39
N GLU A 117 -17.43 15.91 -22.94
CA GLU A 117 -18.80 15.89 -22.42
C GLU A 117 -18.82 14.92 -21.21
N LEU A 118 -18.75 15.49 -20.03
CA LEU A 118 -18.69 14.76 -18.77
C LEU A 118 -19.87 15.17 -17.89
N ASP A 119 -20.48 14.20 -17.22
CA ASP A 119 -21.45 14.49 -16.17
C ASP A 119 -20.75 14.86 -14.84
N ASP A 120 -21.53 15.27 -13.84
CA ASP A 120 -20.97 15.67 -12.55
C ASP A 120 -20.28 14.50 -11.82
N ARG A 121 -20.74 13.29 -12.10
CA ARG A 121 -20.17 12.06 -11.54
C ARG A 121 -18.79 11.78 -12.15
N ASP A 122 -18.68 11.88 -13.47
CA ASP A 122 -17.40 11.68 -14.19
C ASP A 122 -16.36 12.71 -13.74
N VAL A 123 -16.77 13.99 -13.61
CA VAL A 123 -15.90 15.07 -13.13
C VAL A 123 -15.37 14.78 -11.73
N LEU A 124 -16.24 14.32 -10.83
CA LEU A 124 -15.86 13.98 -9.47
C LEU A 124 -14.90 12.76 -9.45
N GLU A 125 -15.15 11.75 -10.29
CA GLU A 125 -14.27 10.58 -10.43
C GLU A 125 -12.87 11.00 -10.87
N ILE A 126 -12.75 11.79 -11.92
CA ILE A 126 -11.49 12.32 -12.44
C ILE A 126 -10.76 13.14 -11.37
N ALA A 127 -11.48 13.99 -10.64
CA ALA A 127 -10.90 14.82 -9.59
C ALA A 127 -10.33 13.98 -8.43
N ILE A 128 -11.00 12.88 -8.05
CA ILE A 128 -10.50 11.96 -7.02
C ILE A 128 -9.28 11.20 -7.53
N ILE A 129 -9.29 10.71 -8.76
CA ILE A 129 -8.15 10.00 -9.36
C ILE A 129 -6.93 10.92 -9.45
N GLU A 130 -7.10 12.16 -9.93
CA GLU A 130 -5.99 13.14 -9.99
C GLU A 130 -5.42 13.43 -8.60
N ASN A 131 -6.30 13.60 -7.60
CA ASN A 131 -5.86 13.83 -6.23
C ASN A 131 -5.10 12.64 -5.64
N VAL A 132 -5.57 11.41 -5.90
CA VAL A 132 -4.92 10.17 -5.40
C VAL A 132 -3.57 9.91 -6.08
N GLN A 133 -3.35 10.39 -7.30
CA GLN A 133 -2.08 10.27 -8.02
C GLN A 133 -1.00 11.26 -7.55
N ARG A 134 -1.32 12.14 -6.59
CA ARG A 134 -0.33 13.08 -6.05
C ARG A 134 0.73 12.35 -5.23
N ALA A 135 1.98 12.82 -5.36
CA ALA A 135 3.13 12.21 -4.68
C ALA A 135 3.23 12.57 -3.17
N ASP A 136 2.49 13.59 -2.73
CA ASP A 136 2.55 14.18 -1.39
C ASP A 136 1.45 13.70 -0.43
N LEU A 137 0.63 12.72 -0.84
CA LEU A 137 -0.44 12.17 0.00
C LEU A 137 0.09 11.31 1.15
N ASN A 138 -0.53 11.45 2.31
CA ASN A 138 -0.31 10.47 3.36
C ASN A 138 -1.09 9.16 3.07
N PRO A 139 -0.66 8.01 3.66
CA PRO A 139 -1.29 6.72 3.38
C PRO A 139 -2.78 6.63 3.68
N LEU A 140 -3.29 7.42 4.62
CA LEU A 140 -4.71 7.44 4.98
C LEU A 140 -5.53 8.26 4.00
N GLU A 141 -4.98 9.38 3.51
CA GLU A 141 -5.61 10.17 2.44
C GLU A 141 -5.73 9.33 1.16
N GLU A 142 -4.66 8.61 0.81
CA GLU A 142 -4.66 7.67 -0.32
C GLU A 142 -5.73 6.59 -0.13
N ALA A 143 -5.83 5.99 1.06
CA ALA A 143 -6.84 4.99 1.39
C ALA A 143 -8.28 5.53 1.29
N HIS A 144 -8.53 6.74 1.79
CA HIS A 144 -9.84 7.40 1.67
C HIS A 144 -10.21 7.71 0.22
N GLY A 145 -9.23 8.12 -0.61
CA GLY A 145 -9.44 8.29 -2.04
C GLY A 145 -9.88 6.98 -2.72
N TYR A 146 -9.19 5.88 -2.43
CA TYR A 146 -9.58 4.56 -2.94
C TYR A 146 -10.96 4.12 -2.45
N GLN A 147 -11.27 4.34 -1.18
CA GLN A 147 -12.60 4.04 -0.63
C GLN A 147 -13.68 4.83 -1.36
N ALA A 148 -13.47 6.11 -1.60
CA ALA A 148 -14.43 6.95 -2.33
C ALA A 148 -14.67 6.45 -3.76
N LEU A 149 -13.61 5.98 -4.47
CA LEU A 149 -13.75 5.40 -5.80
C LEU A 149 -14.57 4.10 -5.78
N LEU A 150 -14.36 3.23 -4.81
CA LEU A 150 -15.11 1.98 -4.67
C LEU A 150 -16.59 2.23 -4.36
N GLU A 151 -16.88 3.09 -3.36
CA GLU A 151 -18.24 3.28 -2.82
C GLU A 151 -19.10 4.17 -3.72
N ARG A 152 -18.55 5.32 -4.20
CA ARG A 152 -19.33 6.30 -4.97
C ARG A 152 -19.49 5.92 -6.43
N PHE A 153 -18.48 5.26 -7.01
CA PHE A 153 -18.46 4.93 -8.45
C PHE A 153 -18.68 3.44 -8.71
N ASN A 154 -18.89 2.65 -7.66
CA ASN A 154 -19.10 1.20 -7.74
C ASN A 154 -18.00 0.48 -8.53
N ARG A 155 -16.75 0.95 -8.35
CA ARG A 155 -15.57 0.36 -8.98
C ARG A 155 -15.09 -0.85 -8.16
N THR A 156 -14.46 -1.81 -8.82
CA THR A 156 -13.76 -2.89 -8.14
C THR A 156 -12.34 -2.45 -7.76
N GLN A 157 -11.71 -3.15 -6.80
CA GLN A 157 -10.29 -2.90 -6.47
C GLN A 157 -9.36 -3.10 -7.66
N ALA A 158 -9.74 -3.92 -8.64
CA ALA A 158 -8.97 -4.13 -9.86
C ALA A 158 -9.07 -2.90 -10.78
N ASP A 159 -10.29 -2.37 -10.98
CA ASP A 159 -10.51 -1.17 -11.79
C ASP A 159 -9.77 0.05 -11.21
N VAL A 160 -9.86 0.23 -9.87
CA VAL A 160 -9.13 1.32 -9.20
C VAL A 160 -7.62 1.15 -9.37
N ALA A 161 -7.09 -0.07 -9.23
CA ALA A 161 -5.67 -0.35 -9.37
C ALA A 161 -5.16 0.01 -10.78
N GLU A 162 -5.92 -0.36 -11.82
CA GLU A 162 -5.62 -0.03 -13.21
C GLU A 162 -5.65 1.49 -13.44
N GLN A 163 -6.71 2.17 -12.98
CA GLN A 163 -6.89 3.62 -13.17
C GLN A 163 -5.80 4.46 -12.49
N VAL A 164 -5.35 4.06 -11.29
CA VAL A 164 -4.32 4.82 -10.56
C VAL A 164 -2.89 4.33 -10.83
N GLY A 165 -2.71 3.28 -11.65
CA GLY A 165 -1.39 2.72 -11.99
C GLY A 165 -0.71 2.02 -10.80
N LYS A 166 -1.50 1.42 -9.88
CA LYS A 166 -1.00 0.68 -8.71
C LYS A 166 -1.38 -0.79 -8.80
N SER A 167 -0.76 -1.64 -7.99
CA SER A 167 -1.16 -3.05 -7.92
C SER A 167 -2.42 -3.24 -7.06
N ARG A 168 -3.28 -4.22 -7.40
CA ARG A 168 -4.44 -4.58 -6.57
C ARG A 168 -4.07 -4.88 -5.11
N PRO A 169 -2.95 -5.59 -4.78
CA PRO A 169 -2.51 -5.76 -3.40
C PRO A 169 -2.18 -4.44 -2.69
N HIS A 170 -1.66 -3.42 -3.42
CA HIS A 170 -1.42 -2.10 -2.84
C HIS A 170 -2.74 -1.46 -2.41
N ILE A 171 -3.75 -1.42 -3.28
CA ILE A 171 -5.09 -0.88 -2.97
C ILE A 171 -5.68 -1.59 -1.76
N ALA A 172 -5.68 -2.93 -1.74
CA ALA A 172 -6.19 -3.71 -0.62
C ALA A 172 -5.46 -3.39 0.70
N ASN A 173 -4.13 -3.23 0.66
CA ASN A 173 -3.33 -2.88 1.84
C ASN A 173 -3.63 -1.48 2.36
N MET A 174 -3.84 -0.50 1.48
CA MET A 174 -4.21 0.87 1.89
C MET A 174 -5.61 0.90 2.51
N LEU A 175 -6.59 0.27 1.89
CA LEU A 175 -7.96 0.18 2.42
C LEU A 175 -8.00 -0.46 3.82
N ARG A 176 -7.17 -1.46 4.07
CA ARG A 176 -7.07 -2.09 5.41
C ARG A 176 -6.62 -1.12 6.50
N LEU A 177 -5.89 -0.05 6.18
CA LEU A 177 -5.47 0.94 7.17
C LEU A 177 -6.67 1.67 7.79
N LEU A 178 -7.77 1.81 7.06
CA LEU A 178 -9.00 2.46 7.54
C LEU A 178 -9.72 1.65 8.62
N SER A 179 -9.42 0.36 8.78
CA SER A 179 -9.97 -0.48 9.86
C SER A 179 -9.18 -0.37 11.18
N LEU A 180 -8.08 0.40 11.22
CA LEU A 180 -7.35 0.66 12.45
C LEU A 180 -8.14 1.60 13.37
N PRO A 181 -7.94 1.51 14.70
CA PRO A 181 -8.44 2.49 15.65
C PRO A 181 -7.95 3.91 15.31
N ASN A 182 -8.79 4.93 15.59
CA ASN A 182 -8.53 6.32 15.20
C ASN A 182 -7.21 6.88 15.74
N ASP A 183 -6.84 6.54 16.97
CA ASP A 183 -5.57 6.97 17.57
C ASP A 183 -4.33 6.42 16.83
N ILE A 184 -4.41 5.18 16.32
CA ILE A 184 -3.34 4.61 15.50
C ILE A 184 -3.33 5.26 14.11
N GLN A 185 -4.52 5.55 13.54
CA GLN A 185 -4.60 6.30 12.29
C GLN A 185 -3.95 7.69 12.43
N GLU A 186 -4.16 8.38 13.56
CA GLU A 186 -3.47 9.66 13.82
C GLU A 186 -1.94 9.50 13.86
N MET A 187 -1.43 8.43 14.48
CA MET A 187 0.02 8.15 14.48
C MET A 187 0.58 7.93 13.07
N VAL A 188 -0.22 7.35 12.17
CA VAL A 188 0.16 7.20 10.75
C VAL A 188 0.09 8.53 10.01
N ARG A 189 -0.95 9.34 10.26
CA ARG A 189 -1.12 10.68 9.67
C ARG A 189 0.01 11.62 10.04
N ASP A 190 0.46 11.56 11.30
CA ASP A 190 1.57 12.36 11.82
C ASP A 190 2.96 11.83 11.39
N GLY A 191 3.03 10.71 10.64
CA GLY A 191 4.27 10.10 10.21
C GLY A 191 5.05 9.37 11.31
N ARG A 192 4.49 9.22 12.53
CA ARG A 192 5.11 8.46 13.63
C ARG A 192 5.15 6.96 13.35
N LEU A 193 4.20 6.48 12.57
CA LEU A 193 4.13 5.11 12.06
C LEU A 193 4.04 5.14 10.53
N SER A 194 4.81 4.28 9.86
CA SER A 194 4.66 4.10 8.42
C SER A 194 3.46 3.19 8.08
N ALA A 195 3.00 3.21 6.82
CA ALA A 195 1.97 2.29 6.32
C ALA A 195 2.33 0.81 6.56
N GLY A 196 3.62 0.46 6.49
CA GLY A 196 4.12 -0.88 6.80
C GLY A 196 3.92 -1.27 8.26
N HIS A 197 4.26 -0.36 9.21
CA HIS A 197 4.00 -0.56 10.62
C HIS A 197 2.51 -0.73 10.91
N ALA A 198 1.68 0.15 10.36
CA ALA A 198 0.24 0.12 10.53
C ALA A 198 -0.38 -1.21 10.05
N ARG A 199 0.09 -1.73 8.91
CA ARG A 199 -0.33 -3.02 8.37
C ARG A 199 0.07 -4.20 9.26
N ALA A 200 1.27 -4.18 9.83
CA ALA A 200 1.73 -5.19 10.78
C ALA A 200 0.91 -5.15 12.08
N ILE A 201 0.68 -3.97 12.61
CA ILE A 201 -0.11 -3.72 13.82
C ILE A 201 -1.55 -4.22 13.66
N LEU A 202 -2.15 -4.09 12.48
CA LEU A 202 -3.50 -4.54 12.20
C LEU A 202 -3.70 -6.06 12.44
N THR A 203 -2.63 -6.84 12.34
CA THR A 203 -2.68 -8.30 12.55
C THR A 203 -2.46 -8.71 13.98
N ALA A 204 -2.09 -7.78 14.86
CA ALA A 204 -1.79 -8.05 16.26
C ALA A 204 -3.07 -8.19 17.11
N PRO A 205 -3.05 -9.04 18.15
CA PRO A 205 -4.15 -9.14 19.12
C PRO A 205 -4.36 -7.86 19.95
N ASP A 206 -3.30 -7.11 20.22
CA ASP A 206 -3.31 -5.80 20.86
C ASP A 206 -2.62 -4.75 19.96
N PRO A 207 -3.39 -4.11 19.06
CA PRO A 207 -2.86 -3.08 18.18
C PRO A 207 -2.31 -1.85 18.93
N HIS A 208 -2.97 -1.43 20.03
CA HIS A 208 -2.57 -0.24 20.77
C HIS A 208 -1.25 -0.42 21.51
N GLY A 209 -1.08 -1.55 22.20
CA GLY A 209 0.17 -1.87 22.89
C GLY A 209 1.34 -1.97 21.93
N LEU A 210 1.13 -2.65 20.80
CA LEU A 210 2.18 -2.81 19.78
C LEU A 210 2.54 -1.50 19.08
N ALA A 211 1.57 -0.61 18.81
CA ALA A 211 1.82 0.71 18.24
C ALA A 211 2.69 1.58 19.16
N LYS A 212 2.36 1.63 20.46
CA LYS A 212 3.15 2.36 21.47
C LYS A 212 4.57 1.81 21.59
N LEU A 213 4.70 0.48 21.62
CA LEU A 213 6.00 -0.19 21.69
C LEU A 213 6.87 0.10 20.46
N ALA A 214 6.27 0.09 19.26
CA ALA A 214 6.96 0.38 18.01
C ALA A 214 7.52 1.81 17.98
N ILE A 215 6.74 2.80 18.45
CA ILE A 215 7.18 4.20 18.52
C ILE A 215 8.24 4.39 19.60
N ALA A 216 8.03 3.85 20.82
CA ALA A 216 8.94 4.05 21.96
C ALA A 216 10.33 3.48 21.70
N ASN A 217 10.43 2.35 21.02
CA ASN A 217 11.68 1.64 20.75
C ASN A 217 12.22 1.86 19.32
N GLY A 218 11.55 2.62 18.47
CA GLY A 218 11.96 2.85 17.08
C GLY A 218 12.05 1.55 16.26
N LEU A 219 11.14 0.61 16.48
CA LEU A 219 11.18 -0.71 15.86
C LEU A 219 11.01 -0.61 14.33
N SER A 220 11.70 -1.47 13.61
CA SER A 220 11.49 -1.64 12.17
C SER A 220 10.18 -2.41 11.88
N VAL A 221 9.65 -2.28 10.66
CA VAL A 221 8.44 -3.01 10.21
C VAL A 221 8.58 -4.52 10.44
N ARG A 222 9.76 -5.09 10.14
CA ARG A 222 10.03 -6.54 10.31
C ARG A 222 9.99 -6.98 11.78
N GLU A 223 10.43 -6.14 12.69
CA GLU A 223 10.36 -6.41 14.13
C GLU A 223 8.93 -6.36 14.63
N VAL A 224 8.16 -5.38 14.18
CA VAL A 224 6.73 -5.28 14.50
C VAL A 224 5.94 -6.47 13.94
N GLU A 225 6.22 -6.90 12.70
CA GLU A 225 5.62 -8.11 12.12
C GLU A 225 5.93 -9.37 12.94
N LYS A 226 7.19 -9.54 13.38
CA LYS A 226 7.58 -10.66 14.24
C LYS A 226 6.88 -10.63 15.60
N LEU A 227 6.75 -9.46 16.21
CA LEU A 227 6.06 -9.32 17.50
C LEU A 227 4.55 -9.60 17.35
N ALA A 228 3.91 -9.07 16.30
CA ALA A 228 2.52 -9.34 15.98
C ALA A 228 2.25 -10.84 15.79
N GLN A 229 3.13 -11.51 15.04
CA GLN A 229 3.02 -12.95 14.80
C GLN A 229 3.21 -13.76 16.08
N ARG A 230 4.21 -13.45 16.91
CA ARG A 230 4.42 -14.11 18.20
C ARG A 230 3.24 -13.95 19.14
N ALA A 231 2.72 -12.74 19.28
CA ALA A 231 1.54 -12.47 20.10
C ALA A 231 0.29 -13.22 19.61
N LYS A 232 0.16 -13.40 18.29
CA LYS A 232 -0.89 -14.21 17.71
C LYS A 232 -0.70 -15.70 18.00
N ASP A 233 0.52 -16.22 17.79
CA ASP A 233 0.85 -17.63 18.07
C ASP A 233 0.68 -17.97 19.54
N GLU A 234 1.01 -17.06 20.46
CA GLU A 234 0.77 -17.20 21.91
C GLU A 234 -0.72 -17.22 22.26
N ARG A 235 -1.54 -16.44 21.58
CA ARG A 235 -2.99 -16.42 21.75
C ARG A 235 -3.65 -17.68 21.17
N ASP A 236 -3.25 -18.06 19.96
CA ASP A 236 -3.80 -19.20 19.20
C ASP A 236 -3.09 -20.52 19.55
N GLY A 237 -2.05 -20.46 20.42
CA GLY A 237 -1.27 -21.60 20.88
C GLY A 237 -2.00 -22.53 21.87
N PRO A 238 -1.36 -23.53 22.43
CA PRO A 238 -2.00 -24.64 23.18
C PRO A 238 -2.85 -24.23 24.39
N ARG A 239 -2.90 -22.92 24.72
CA ARG A 239 -3.77 -22.41 25.79
C ARG A 239 -5.25 -22.35 25.36
N ALA A 240 -5.55 -22.07 24.10
CA ALA A 240 -6.92 -22.13 23.58
C ALA A 240 -7.43 -23.58 23.51
N ALA A 241 -6.53 -24.52 23.19
CA ALA A 241 -6.86 -25.96 23.22
C ALA A 241 -7.06 -26.50 24.66
N ARG A 242 -6.57 -25.79 25.68
CA ARG A 242 -6.81 -26.18 27.09
C ARG A 242 -8.15 -25.68 27.65
N ALA A 243 -8.73 -24.63 27.10
CA ALA A 243 -10.00 -24.08 27.61
C ALA A 243 -11.23 -24.92 27.21
N ASP A 244 -11.13 -25.72 26.15
CA ASP A 244 -12.22 -26.58 25.65
C ASP A 244 -12.00 -28.07 25.96
N LYS A 245 -10.98 -28.42 26.76
CA LYS A 245 -10.73 -29.81 27.11
C LYS A 245 -11.64 -30.25 28.26
N ASP A 246 -12.32 -31.35 28.04
CA ASP A 246 -13.07 -32.04 29.07
C ASP A 246 -12.17 -32.39 30.28
N ALA A 247 -12.70 -32.29 31.51
CA ALA A 247 -11.97 -32.57 32.75
C ALA A 247 -11.34 -33.96 32.75
N ASP A 248 -12.00 -34.93 32.12
CA ASP A 248 -11.51 -36.31 32.00
C ASP A 248 -10.28 -36.39 31.08
N THR A 249 -10.26 -35.63 29.97
CA THR A 249 -9.11 -35.56 29.05
C THR A 249 -7.87 -34.96 29.76
N LEU A 250 -8.07 -33.92 30.60
CA LEU A 250 -7.00 -33.28 31.36
C LEU A 250 -6.47 -34.23 32.45
N ALA A 251 -7.33 -35.00 33.11
CA ALA A 251 -6.91 -36.02 34.09
C ALA A 251 -6.07 -37.12 33.42
N LEU A 252 -6.45 -37.56 32.23
CA LEU A 252 -5.72 -38.56 31.45
C LEU A 252 -4.35 -38.04 30.98
N GLU A 253 -4.29 -36.79 30.51
CA GLU A 253 -3.01 -36.13 30.16
C GLU A 253 -2.05 -36.12 31.33
N ASN A 254 -2.51 -35.71 32.51
CA ASN A 254 -1.71 -35.65 33.71
C ASN A 254 -1.25 -37.04 34.17
N GLN A 255 -2.12 -38.03 34.08
CA GLN A 255 -1.79 -39.40 34.42
C GLN A 255 -0.67 -39.99 33.54
N ILE A 256 -0.81 -39.79 32.20
CA ILE A 256 0.20 -40.27 31.22
C ILE A 256 1.49 -39.46 31.33
N ALA A 257 1.40 -38.13 31.52
CA ALA A 257 2.57 -37.29 31.70
C ALA A 257 3.36 -37.67 32.95
N ASN A 258 2.70 -37.96 34.06
CA ASN A 258 3.33 -38.42 35.30
C ASN A 258 3.96 -39.83 35.15
N ALA A 259 3.30 -40.74 34.44
CA ALA A 259 3.82 -42.08 34.18
C ALA A 259 5.05 -42.12 33.26
N LEU A 260 5.13 -41.16 32.33
CA LEU A 260 6.23 -41.06 31.37
C LEU A 260 7.32 -40.06 31.79
N GLY A 261 7.02 -39.13 32.67
CA GLY A 261 7.91 -38.01 33.00
C GLY A 261 8.12 -37.03 31.85
N LEU A 262 7.20 -36.99 30.88
CA LEU A 262 7.29 -36.23 29.63
C LEU A 262 6.03 -35.41 29.39
N GLY A 263 6.15 -34.35 28.56
CA GLY A 263 5.00 -33.55 28.15
C GLY A 263 4.09 -34.34 27.20
N VAL A 264 2.82 -34.52 27.61
CA VAL A 264 1.78 -35.21 26.83
C VAL A 264 0.63 -34.25 26.55
N VAL A 265 0.15 -34.27 25.33
CA VAL A 265 -1.03 -33.48 24.87
C VAL A 265 -1.99 -34.42 24.16
N ILE A 266 -3.21 -34.51 24.66
CA ILE A 266 -4.31 -35.26 24.04
C ILE A 266 -5.28 -34.31 23.37
N THR A 267 -5.57 -34.53 22.13
CA THR A 267 -6.59 -33.78 21.37
C THR A 267 -7.68 -34.74 20.94
N HIS A 268 -8.87 -34.62 21.52
CA HIS A 268 -10.04 -35.43 21.15
C HIS A 268 -10.88 -34.70 20.08
N LYS A 269 -11.23 -35.41 19.01
CA LYS A 269 -12.01 -34.89 17.88
C LYS A 269 -13.43 -35.48 17.83
N GLY A 270 -14.05 -35.71 18.97
CA GLY A 270 -15.36 -36.33 19.06
C GLY A 270 -15.41 -37.74 18.50
N GLU A 271 -16.45 -38.12 17.78
CA GLU A 271 -16.65 -39.47 17.22
C GLU A 271 -15.60 -39.89 16.16
N VAL A 272 -14.80 -38.94 15.65
CA VAL A 272 -13.77 -39.18 14.63
C VAL A 272 -12.45 -39.68 15.21
N GLY A 273 -12.34 -39.77 16.57
CA GLY A 273 -11.11 -40.21 17.26
C GLY A 273 -10.30 -39.03 17.85
N GLY A 274 -9.01 -39.20 18.04
CA GLY A 274 -8.13 -38.21 18.65
C GLY A 274 -6.66 -38.43 18.32
N GLU A 275 -5.82 -37.50 18.80
CA GLU A 275 -4.37 -37.51 18.65
C GLU A 275 -3.73 -37.39 20.01
N ILE A 276 -2.73 -38.24 20.29
CA ILE A 276 -1.86 -38.13 21.48
C ILE A 276 -0.48 -37.73 21.00
N ARG A 277 0.00 -36.58 21.48
CA ARG A 277 1.34 -36.05 21.17
C ARG A 277 2.23 -36.08 22.41
N ILE A 278 3.32 -36.82 22.32
CA ILE A 278 4.32 -36.93 23.38
C ILE A 278 5.57 -36.21 22.92
N THR A 279 6.05 -35.26 23.74
CA THR A 279 7.24 -34.45 23.40
C THR A 279 8.43 -35.00 24.15
N TYR A 280 9.47 -35.46 23.42
CA TYR A 280 10.73 -35.93 23.98
C TYR A 280 11.92 -35.06 23.55
N LYS A 281 13.01 -35.05 24.33
CA LYS A 281 14.23 -34.24 24.06
C LYS A 281 15.44 -35.11 23.69
N LYS A 282 15.42 -36.39 24.05
CA LYS A 282 16.52 -37.35 23.83
C LYS A 282 15.97 -38.65 23.26
N LEU A 283 16.78 -39.37 22.44
CA LEU A 283 16.41 -40.64 21.83
C LEU A 283 16.13 -41.74 22.87
N GLU A 284 16.85 -41.72 24.00
CA GLU A 284 16.65 -42.67 25.13
C GLU A 284 15.22 -42.57 25.68
N GLN A 285 14.63 -41.36 25.69
CA GLN A 285 13.24 -41.18 26.11
C GLN A 285 12.25 -41.78 25.11
N LEU A 286 12.58 -41.74 23.80
CA LEU A 286 11.77 -42.37 22.78
C LEU A 286 11.77 -43.91 22.94
N ASP A 287 12.94 -44.50 23.18
CA ASP A 287 13.06 -45.95 23.41
C ASP A 287 12.24 -46.38 24.64
N GLU A 288 12.23 -45.57 25.71
CA GLU A 288 11.44 -45.83 26.90
C GLU A 288 9.92 -45.74 26.62
N ILE A 289 9.48 -44.76 25.80
CA ILE A 289 8.09 -44.63 25.37
C ILE A 289 7.70 -45.88 24.57
N CYS A 290 8.51 -46.29 23.58
CA CYS A 290 8.27 -47.48 22.77
C CYS A 290 8.17 -48.74 23.62
N ARG A 291 9.06 -48.94 24.60
CA ARG A 291 9.04 -50.08 25.50
C ARG A 291 7.76 -50.11 26.34
N LYS A 292 7.31 -48.96 26.89
CA LYS A 292 6.07 -48.88 27.68
C LYS A 292 4.78 -49.03 26.86
N LEU A 293 4.81 -48.75 25.58
CA LEU A 293 3.67 -48.97 24.66
C LEU A 293 3.62 -50.40 24.13
N SER A 294 4.73 -51.16 24.18
CA SER A 294 4.83 -52.53 23.68
C SER A 294 4.67 -53.59 24.78
N SER A 295 4.53 -53.20 26.04
CA SER A 295 4.27 -54.06 27.19
C SER A 295 2.77 -54.09 27.50
#